data_8dc81a6c4182eeabf8a7aa25faf1fd3a
#
_entry.id   8dc81a6c4182eeabf8a7aa25faf1fd3a
#
_cell.length_a   1.000
_cell.length_b   1.000
_cell.length_c   1.000
_cell.angle_alpha   90.00
_cell.angle_beta   90.00
_cell.angle_gamma   90.00
#
_symmetry.space_group_name_H-M   'P 1'
#
loop_
_entity.id
_entity.type
_entity.pdbx_description
1 polymer ?
#
loop_
_entity_poly.entity_id
_entity_poly.type
_entity_poly.pdbx_seq_one_letter_code
_entity_poly.pdbx_strand_id
1 'polypeptide(L)'
;MHSIFSDGEFSPSELIEIAEKNEVSVLSLTDHDTFEGIPEFLQSAEETGITAFPGIEITVKFHDFNIHLLAYFKDYESLNPELKDRVKIMTDTREKRMCQLIERIDGVIPDRYRGTLKLENVKRAAEGVLARPHLAREMVRLGIVSSTGQAFERYLVKYN
;
A
#
# COMPACT_ATOMS: atom_id res chain seq x y z
N MET A 1 3.56 -8.63 -5.97
CA MET A 1 2.79 -7.52 -6.59
C MET A 1 1.88 -6.89 -5.57
N HIS A 2 1.38 -5.67 -5.85
CA HIS A 2 0.54 -4.89 -4.93
C HIS A 2 -0.81 -4.62 -5.55
N SER A 3 -1.86 -4.63 -4.72
CA SER A 3 -3.22 -4.27 -5.08
C SER A 3 -3.64 -2.92 -4.49
N ILE A 4 -4.88 -2.52 -4.76
CA ILE A 4 -5.51 -1.35 -4.13
C ILE A 4 -5.57 -1.42 -2.60
N PHE A 5 -5.43 -2.61 -2.00
CA PHE A 5 -5.36 -2.77 -0.55
C PHE A 5 -4.04 -2.27 0.06
N SER A 6 -3.04 -1.90 -0.77
CA SER A 6 -1.83 -1.18 -0.32
C SER A 6 -1.54 0.00 -1.23
N ASP A 7 -0.58 -0.05 -2.12
CA ASP A 7 -0.18 1.06 -2.98
C ASP A 7 -0.27 0.75 -4.48
N GLY A 8 -0.84 -0.40 -4.83
CA GLY A 8 -1.17 -0.76 -6.21
C GLY A 8 -2.34 0.03 -6.78
N GLU A 9 -2.63 -0.20 -8.06
CA GLU A 9 -3.66 0.51 -8.82
C GLU A 9 -4.82 -0.39 -9.25
N PHE A 10 -4.67 -1.71 -9.11
CA PHE A 10 -5.63 -2.71 -9.54
C PHE A 10 -6.18 -3.51 -8.36
N SER A 11 -7.44 -3.94 -8.43
CA SER A 11 -8.00 -4.90 -7.48
C SER A 11 -7.30 -6.26 -7.60
N PRO A 12 -7.38 -7.12 -6.58
CA PRO A 12 -6.83 -8.47 -6.66
C PRO A 12 -7.35 -9.28 -7.86
N SER A 13 -8.64 -9.14 -8.18
CA SER A 13 -9.26 -9.80 -9.34
C SER A 13 -8.72 -9.28 -10.67
N GLU A 14 -8.59 -7.95 -10.84
CA GLU A 14 -7.98 -7.35 -12.02
C GLU A 14 -6.52 -7.79 -12.22
N LEU A 15 -5.77 -7.97 -11.12
CA LEU A 15 -4.40 -8.47 -11.17
C LEU A 15 -4.34 -9.91 -11.72
N ILE A 16 -5.30 -10.77 -11.37
CA ILE A 16 -5.42 -12.13 -11.94
C ILE A 16 -5.74 -12.07 -13.43
N GLU A 17 -6.70 -11.22 -13.85
CA GLU A 17 -7.01 -11.04 -15.27
C GLU A 17 -5.80 -10.53 -16.08
N ILE A 18 -5.03 -9.59 -15.53
CA ILE A 18 -3.82 -9.07 -16.17
C ILE A 18 -2.77 -10.17 -16.26
N ALA A 19 -2.61 -10.98 -15.23
CA ALA A 19 -1.67 -12.09 -15.20
C ALA A 19 -2.03 -13.16 -16.26
N GLU A 20 -3.31 -13.52 -16.37
CA GLU A 20 -3.80 -14.47 -17.38
C GLU A 20 -3.54 -13.95 -18.80
N LYS A 21 -3.86 -12.68 -19.08
CA LYS A 21 -3.59 -12.04 -20.38
C LYS A 21 -2.10 -12.01 -20.76
N ASN A 22 -1.21 -12.03 -19.77
CA ASN A 22 0.24 -12.05 -19.94
C ASN A 22 0.86 -13.45 -19.77
N GLU A 23 0.06 -14.51 -19.79
CA GLU A 23 0.49 -15.91 -19.72
C GLU A 23 1.32 -16.22 -18.45
N VAL A 24 1.03 -15.53 -17.34
CA VAL A 24 1.68 -15.77 -16.05
C VAL A 24 1.04 -16.99 -15.40
N SER A 25 1.86 -18.02 -15.10
CA SER A 25 1.38 -19.28 -14.53
C SER A 25 1.41 -19.33 -13.00
N VAL A 26 2.23 -18.49 -12.37
CA VAL A 26 2.44 -18.49 -10.91
C VAL A 26 2.49 -17.04 -10.39
N LEU A 27 1.70 -16.74 -9.36
CA LEU A 27 1.58 -15.39 -8.87
C LEU A 27 1.42 -15.35 -7.35
N SER A 28 1.93 -14.30 -6.71
CA SER A 28 1.67 -14.00 -5.30
C SER A 28 1.31 -12.53 -5.11
N LEU A 29 0.23 -12.29 -4.36
CA LEU A 29 -0.10 -10.96 -3.86
C LEU A 29 0.72 -10.71 -2.58
N THR A 30 1.43 -9.58 -2.55
CA THR A 30 2.34 -9.21 -1.44
C THR A 30 2.13 -7.75 -1.03
N ASP A 31 0.89 -7.40 -0.72
CA ASP A 31 0.53 -6.06 -0.28
C ASP A 31 1.31 -5.64 0.96
N HIS A 32 1.58 -4.34 1.08
CA HIS A 32 2.28 -3.78 2.22
C HIS A 32 1.48 -3.88 3.52
N ASP A 33 2.01 -4.63 4.49
CA ASP A 33 1.50 -4.73 5.86
C ASP A 33 -0.01 -5.02 5.95
N THR A 34 -0.56 -5.80 5.00
CA THR A 34 -1.96 -6.23 5.00
C THR A 34 -2.16 -7.58 4.31
N PHE A 35 -3.20 -8.30 4.73
CA PHE A 35 -3.70 -9.52 4.08
C PHE A 35 -5.10 -9.34 3.47
N GLU A 36 -5.64 -8.11 3.48
CA GLU A 36 -7.05 -7.88 3.12
C GLU A 36 -7.38 -8.29 1.68
N GLY A 37 -6.44 -8.13 0.75
CA GLY A 37 -6.62 -8.53 -0.65
C GLY A 37 -6.50 -10.04 -0.92
N ILE A 38 -5.98 -10.82 0.03
CA ILE A 38 -5.66 -12.25 -0.20
C ILE A 38 -6.90 -13.10 -0.48
N PRO A 39 -8.04 -12.97 0.24
CA PRO A 39 -9.23 -13.80 -0.05
C PRO A 39 -9.74 -13.61 -1.47
N GLU A 40 -9.88 -12.36 -1.93
CA GLU A 40 -10.32 -12.03 -3.30
C GLU A 40 -9.32 -12.55 -4.34
N PHE A 41 -8.02 -12.36 -4.08
CA PHE A 41 -6.94 -12.81 -4.96
C PHE A 41 -6.96 -14.33 -5.20
N LEU A 42 -7.07 -15.10 -4.12
CA LEU A 42 -7.10 -16.56 -4.19
C LEU A 42 -8.38 -17.05 -4.87
N GLN A 43 -9.53 -16.49 -4.51
CA GLN A 43 -10.81 -16.83 -5.13
C GLN A 43 -10.79 -16.57 -6.64
N SER A 44 -10.29 -15.42 -7.08
CA SER A 44 -10.21 -15.08 -8.51
C SER A 44 -9.27 -16.01 -9.28
N ALA A 45 -8.22 -16.51 -8.64
CA ALA A 45 -7.29 -17.45 -9.27
C ALA A 45 -7.89 -18.86 -9.46
N GLU A 46 -8.86 -19.29 -8.63
CA GLU A 46 -9.51 -20.61 -8.76
C GLU A 46 -10.21 -20.79 -10.10
N GLU A 47 -10.68 -19.72 -10.71
CA GLU A 47 -11.38 -19.71 -12.00
C GLU A 47 -10.42 -19.70 -13.21
N THR A 48 -9.11 -19.63 -12.94
CA THR A 48 -8.05 -19.55 -13.94
C THR A 48 -7.07 -20.73 -13.82
N GLY A 49 -6.11 -20.83 -14.73
CA GLY A 49 -5.01 -21.78 -14.63
C GLY A 49 -3.82 -21.29 -13.80
N ILE A 50 -3.95 -20.15 -13.10
CA ILE A 50 -2.87 -19.52 -12.34
C ILE A 50 -2.72 -20.18 -10.97
N THR A 51 -1.50 -20.58 -10.63
CA THR A 51 -1.16 -21.00 -9.26
C THR A 51 -0.92 -19.77 -8.40
N ALA A 52 -1.85 -19.45 -7.51
CA ALA A 52 -1.79 -18.30 -6.63
C ALA A 52 -1.30 -18.66 -5.23
N PHE A 53 -0.41 -17.85 -4.67
CA PHE A 53 0.08 -18.00 -3.30
C PHE A 53 -0.21 -16.75 -2.46
N PRO A 54 -0.69 -16.91 -1.21
CA PRO A 54 -0.79 -15.81 -0.27
C PRO A 54 0.60 -15.31 0.11
N GLY A 55 0.78 -14.00 0.14
CA GLY A 55 2.02 -13.35 0.54
C GLY A 55 1.76 -12.03 1.26
N ILE A 56 2.82 -11.41 1.71
CA ILE A 56 2.81 -10.08 2.31
C ILE A 56 4.18 -9.43 2.15
N GLU A 57 4.22 -8.12 1.99
CA GLU A 57 5.43 -7.32 2.12
C GLU A 57 5.44 -6.59 3.46
N ILE A 58 6.20 -7.11 4.42
CA ILE A 58 6.26 -6.59 5.79
C ILE A 58 7.30 -5.47 5.88
N THR A 59 6.89 -4.30 6.37
CA THR A 59 7.81 -3.22 6.71
C THR A 59 8.47 -3.49 8.05
N VAL A 60 9.78 -3.73 8.04
CA VAL A 60 10.57 -3.99 9.25
C VAL A 60 11.68 -2.96 9.42
N LYS A 61 12.02 -2.67 10.67
CA LYS A 61 13.17 -1.82 11.01
C LYS A 61 14.35 -2.70 11.40
N PHE A 62 15.44 -2.53 10.67
CA PHE A 62 16.72 -3.18 10.99
C PHE A 62 17.77 -2.12 11.23
N HIS A 63 18.19 -1.95 12.47
CA HIS A 63 18.99 -0.80 12.94
C HIS A 63 18.28 0.52 12.54
N ASP A 64 18.94 1.37 11.77
CA ASP A 64 18.41 2.66 11.30
C ASP A 64 17.74 2.58 9.92
N PHE A 65 17.71 1.38 9.31
CA PHE A 65 17.14 1.17 7.99
C PHE A 65 15.72 0.60 8.05
N ASN A 66 14.83 1.12 7.22
CA ASN A 66 13.58 0.45 6.91
C ASN A 66 13.84 -0.51 5.75
N ILE A 67 13.52 -1.78 5.93
CA ILE A 67 13.58 -2.81 4.89
C ILE A 67 12.20 -3.40 4.67
N HIS A 68 11.96 -3.92 3.48
CA HIS A 68 10.74 -4.61 3.12
C HIS A 68 11.05 -6.09 2.98
N LEU A 69 10.41 -6.89 3.84
CA LEU A 69 10.58 -8.33 3.87
C LEU A 69 9.39 -8.99 3.18
N LEU A 70 9.65 -9.70 2.09
CA LEU A 70 8.63 -10.52 1.43
C LEU A 70 8.49 -11.85 2.14
N ALA A 71 7.26 -12.20 2.51
CA ALA A 71 6.92 -13.50 3.05
C ALA A 71 5.84 -14.15 2.16
N TYR A 72 6.01 -15.44 1.89
CA TYR A 72 5.11 -16.24 1.08
C TYR A 72 4.61 -17.42 1.91
N PHE A 73 3.34 -17.77 1.76
CA PHE A 73 2.71 -18.82 2.54
C PHE A 73 2.08 -19.86 1.61
N LYS A 74 2.04 -21.09 2.07
CA LYS A 74 1.41 -22.17 1.33
C LYS A 74 -0.12 -22.05 1.35
N ASP A 75 -0.66 -21.60 2.47
CA ASP A 75 -2.08 -21.59 2.73
C ASP A 75 -2.44 -20.39 3.65
N TYR A 76 -3.47 -19.64 3.27
CA TYR A 76 -3.94 -18.48 4.01
C TYR A 76 -4.69 -18.82 5.29
N GLU A 77 -5.46 -19.93 5.27
CA GLU A 77 -6.26 -20.35 6.42
C GLU A 77 -5.38 -20.82 7.58
N SER A 78 -4.23 -21.42 7.28
CA SER A 78 -3.26 -21.88 8.28
C SER A 78 -2.35 -20.81 8.85
N LEU A 79 -2.49 -19.53 8.43
CA LEU A 79 -1.70 -18.43 8.98
C LEU A 79 -1.93 -18.28 10.48
N ASN A 80 -0.83 -18.16 11.23
CA ASN A 80 -0.86 -17.95 12.67
C ASN A 80 -1.71 -16.70 13.00
N PRO A 81 -2.76 -16.82 13.86
CA PRO A 81 -3.58 -15.69 14.28
C PRO A 81 -2.76 -14.52 14.86
N GLU A 82 -1.70 -14.81 15.63
CA GLU A 82 -0.82 -13.77 16.17
C GLU A 82 -0.16 -12.94 15.06
N LEU A 83 0.21 -13.55 13.92
CA LEU A 83 0.73 -12.82 12.77
C LEU A 83 -0.32 -11.89 12.17
N LYS A 84 -1.56 -12.36 12.01
CA LYS A 84 -2.67 -11.54 11.52
C LYS A 84 -2.93 -10.33 12.43
N ASP A 85 -2.90 -10.53 13.76
CA ASP A 85 -3.07 -9.46 14.74
C ASP A 85 -1.91 -8.44 14.69
N ARG A 86 -0.67 -8.90 14.56
CA ARG A 86 0.50 -8.02 14.41
C ARG A 86 0.44 -7.18 13.14
N VAL A 87 0.02 -7.76 12.05
CA VAL A 87 -0.17 -7.03 10.78
C VAL A 87 -1.22 -5.93 10.95
N LYS A 88 -2.33 -6.18 11.64
CA LYS A 88 -3.33 -5.16 11.95
C LYS A 88 -2.76 -3.99 12.76
N ILE A 89 -1.92 -4.27 13.76
CA ILE A 89 -1.22 -3.22 14.53
C ILE A 89 -0.30 -2.39 13.63
N MET A 90 0.31 -3.01 12.61
CA MET A 90 1.16 -2.30 11.65
C MET A 90 0.35 -1.32 10.79
N THR A 91 -0.85 -1.70 10.38
CA THR A 91 -1.79 -0.82 9.66
C THR A 91 -2.11 0.44 10.47
N ASP A 92 -2.45 0.29 11.75
CA ASP A 92 -2.70 1.42 12.67
C ASP A 92 -1.47 2.33 12.82
N THR A 93 -0.28 1.73 12.82
CA THR A 93 0.98 2.47 12.92
C THR A 93 1.25 3.29 11.64
N ARG A 94 0.91 2.75 10.46
CA ARG A 94 1.02 3.47 9.19
C ARG A 94 0.12 4.70 9.15
N GLU A 95 -1.10 4.60 9.68
CA GLU A 95 -2.01 5.74 9.76
C GLU A 95 -1.42 6.88 10.61
N LYS A 96 -0.89 6.56 11.78
CA LYS A 96 -0.22 7.54 12.66
C LYS A 96 0.98 8.19 11.97
N ARG A 97 1.80 7.41 11.26
CA ARG A 97 2.92 7.94 10.46
C ARG A 97 2.45 8.85 9.33
N MET A 98 1.37 8.50 8.65
CA MET A 98 0.79 9.32 7.60
C MET A 98 0.31 10.67 8.15
N CYS A 99 -0.35 10.69 9.31
CA CYS A 99 -0.77 11.91 9.98
C CYS A 99 0.45 12.83 10.27
N GLN A 100 1.50 12.28 10.87
CA GLN A 100 2.73 13.02 11.16
C GLN A 100 3.42 13.54 9.88
N LEU A 101 3.40 12.76 8.80
CA LEU A 101 3.98 13.17 7.52
C LEU A 101 3.18 14.33 6.91
N ILE A 102 1.86 14.28 6.95
CA ILE A 102 0.97 15.38 6.51
C ILE A 102 1.27 16.65 7.30
N GLU A 103 1.38 16.59 8.63
CA GLU A 103 1.70 17.73 9.47
C GLU A 103 3.05 18.36 9.10
N ARG A 104 4.08 17.54 8.87
CA ARG A 104 5.41 18.04 8.44
C ARG A 104 5.36 18.71 7.08
N ILE A 105 4.65 18.11 6.12
CA ILE A 105 4.52 18.63 4.77
C ILE A 105 3.70 19.94 4.79
N ASP A 106 2.64 20.01 5.58
CA ASP A 106 1.81 21.23 5.71
C ASP A 106 2.63 22.44 6.18
N GLY A 107 3.65 22.21 7.01
CA GLY A 107 4.58 23.24 7.46
C GLY A 107 5.52 23.80 6.39
N VAL A 108 5.70 23.12 5.25
CA VAL A 108 6.70 23.46 4.21
C VAL A 108 6.12 23.71 2.82
N ILE A 109 4.85 23.40 2.58
CA ILE A 109 4.17 23.74 1.33
C ILE A 109 3.86 25.23 1.28
N PRO A 110 3.63 25.82 0.06
CA PRO A 110 3.26 27.22 -0.06
C PRO A 110 2.01 27.58 0.76
N ASP A 111 2.00 28.75 1.38
CA ASP A 111 0.97 29.22 2.34
C ASP A 111 -0.47 29.04 1.82
N ARG A 112 -0.69 29.25 0.51
CA ARG A 112 -2.00 29.09 -0.12
C ARG A 112 -2.58 27.67 -0.03
N TYR A 113 -1.74 26.67 0.27
CA TYR A 113 -2.15 25.27 0.38
C TYR A 113 -2.16 24.77 1.84
N ARG A 114 -1.69 25.56 2.81
CA ARG A 114 -1.67 25.15 4.21
C ARG A 114 -3.04 24.75 4.71
N GLY A 115 -3.10 23.67 5.44
CA GLY A 115 -4.33 23.10 5.96
C GLY A 115 -5.25 22.46 4.92
N THR A 116 -4.84 22.35 3.64
CA THR A 116 -5.63 21.67 2.60
C THR A 116 -5.40 20.17 2.57
N LEU A 117 -4.21 19.72 2.96
CA LEU A 117 -3.91 18.29 3.11
C LEU A 117 -4.63 17.73 4.34
N LYS A 118 -5.57 16.83 4.12
CA LYS A 118 -6.36 16.18 5.17
C LYS A 118 -6.20 14.69 5.12
N LEU A 119 -5.96 14.06 6.26
CA LEU A 119 -5.84 12.60 6.37
C LEU A 119 -7.08 11.90 5.81
N GLU A 120 -8.28 12.43 6.06
CA GLU A 120 -9.55 11.88 5.57
C GLU A 120 -9.64 11.81 4.04
N ASN A 121 -9.03 12.79 3.35
CA ASN A 121 -8.99 12.78 1.89
C ASN A 121 -8.02 11.72 1.37
N VAL A 122 -6.86 11.58 2.02
CA VAL A 122 -5.89 10.53 1.69
C VAL A 122 -6.48 9.14 1.96
N LYS A 123 -7.20 8.97 3.08
CA LYS A 123 -7.93 7.73 3.41
C LYS A 123 -9.00 7.39 2.37
N ARG A 124 -9.75 8.39 1.91
CA ARG A 124 -10.81 8.17 0.90
C ARG A 124 -10.24 7.72 -0.45
N ALA A 125 -9.02 8.10 -0.75
CA ALA A 125 -8.31 7.69 -1.97
C ALA A 125 -7.58 6.34 -1.84
N ALA A 126 -7.59 5.73 -0.65
CA ALA A 126 -6.97 4.44 -0.36
C ALA A 126 -8.08 3.44 0.04
N GLU A 127 -8.14 2.30 -0.63
CA GLU A 127 -9.10 1.24 -0.30
C GLU A 127 -8.59 0.33 0.83
N GLY A 128 -7.30 0.44 1.18
CA GLY A 128 -6.64 -0.35 2.22
C GLY A 128 -5.60 0.44 3.00
N VAL A 129 -4.42 -0.12 3.14
CA VAL A 129 -3.34 0.44 3.95
C VAL A 129 -2.79 1.73 3.36
N LEU A 130 -2.68 2.77 4.19
CA LEU A 130 -2.15 4.06 3.77
C LEU A 130 -0.66 3.98 3.40
N ALA A 131 -0.35 4.49 2.20
CA ALA A 131 1.00 4.56 1.67
C ALA A 131 1.29 5.95 1.07
N ARG A 132 2.58 6.28 0.93
CA ARG A 132 3.02 7.57 0.37
C ARG A 132 2.46 7.90 -1.03
N PRO A 133 2.27 6.94 -1.93
CA PRO A 133 1.61 7.21 -3.21
C PRO A 133 0.21 7.82 -3.07
N HIS A 134 -0.60 7.43 -2.07
CA HIS A 134 -1.92 8.03 -1.82
C HIS A 134 -1.80 9.52 -1.48
N LEU A 135 -0.83 9.90 -0.61
CA LEU A 135 -0.57 11.30 -0.31
C LEU A 135 -0.04 12.05 -1.54
N ALA A 136 0.83 11.42 -2.35
CA ALA A 136 1.32 12.02 -3.59
C ALA A 136 0.18 12.34 -4.56
N ARG A 137 -0.76 11.41 -4.75
CA ARG A 137 -1.96 11.61 -5.60
C ARG A 137 -2.83 12.76 -5.06
N GLU A 138 -3.03 12.83 -3.73
CA GLU A 138 -3.78 13.93 -3.12
C GLU A 138 -3.09 15.29 -3.31
N MET A 139 -1.75 15.35 -3.22
CA MET A 139 -0.98 16.57 -3.50
C MET A 139 -1.11 17.01 -4.96
N VAL A 140 -1.17 16.08 -5.91
CA VAL A 140 -1.44 16.39 -7.33
C VAL A 140 -2.87 16.90 -7.49
N ARG A 141 -3.86 16.25 -6.89
CA ARG A 141 -5.27 16.66 -6.93
C ARG A 141 -5.49 18.08 -6.43
N LEU A 142 -4.77 18.46 -5.39
CA LEU A 142 -4.81 19.81 -4.81
C LEU A 142 -3.99 20.85 -5.61
N GLY A 143 -3.21 20.42 -6.61
CA GLY A 143 -2.34 21.31 -7.38
C GLY A 143 -1.10 21.80 -6.63
N ILE A 144 -0.72 21.13 -5.54
CA ILE A 144 0.52 21.41 -4.79
C ILE A 144 1.73 21.05 -5.63
N VAL A 145 1.63 19.96 -6.39
CA VAL A 145 2.62 19.44 -7.33
C VAL A 145 1.95 19.06 -8.65
N SER A 146 2.73 18.95 -9.72
CA SER A 146 2.23 18.60 -11.05
C SER A 146 2.23 17.10 -11.35
N SER A 147 2.95 16.30 -10.56
CA SER A 147 3.02 14.84 -10.69
C SER A 147 3.38 14.17 -9.37
N THR A 148 3.07 12.87 -9.26
CA THR A 148 3.47 12.06 -8.12
C THR A 148 4.99 12.00 -7.95
N GLY A 149 5.75 11.90 -9.06
CA GLY A 149 7.21 11.97 -9.03
C GLY A 149 7.73 13.25 -8.38
N GLN A 150 7.13 14.41 -8.71
CA GLN A 150 7.48 15.69 -8.09
C GLN A 150 7.13 15.72 -6.59
N ALA A 151 6.03 15.07 -6.17
CA ALA A 151 5.69 14.94 -4.76
C ALA A 151 6.77 14.16 -3.99
N PHE A 152 7.24 13.05 -4.55
CA PHE A 152 8.33 12.28 -3.94
C PHE A 152 9.62 13.06 -3.86
N GLU A 153 10.06 13.67 -4.94
CA GLU A 153 11.32 14.41 -5.03
C GLU A 153 11.37 15.59 -4.03
N ARG A 154 10.29 16.37 -3.95
CA ARG A 154 10.28 17.61 -3.15
C ARG A 154 9.92 17.40 -1.69
N TYR A 155 9.07 16.42 -1.38
CA TYR A 155 8.45 16.32 -0.05
C TYR A 155 8.58 14.91 0.56
N LEU A 156 8.14 13.85 -0.12
CA LEU A 156 7.90 12.55 0.52
C LEU A 156 9.18 11.76 0.85
N VAL A 157 10.28 12.00 0.15
CA VAL A 157 11.59 11.43 0.49
C VAL A 157 12.26 12.24 1.59
N LYS A 158 12.18 13.57 1.52
CA LYS A 158 12.90 14.47 2.41
C LYS A 158 12.31 14.52 3.83
N TYR A 159 10.99 14.41 3.98
CA TYR A 159 10.27 14.58 5.24
C TYR A 159 9.72 13.28 5.83
N ASN A 160 10.15 12.14 5.31
CA ASN A 160 9.72 10.81 5.77
C ASN A 160 10.31 10.45 7.16
#